data_9956fdecf4760df1061a757c606800cb
#
_entry.id   9956fdecf4760df1061a757c606800cb
#
_cell.length_a   1.000
_cell.length_b   1.000
_cell.length_c   1.000
_cell.angle_alpha   90.00
_cell.angle_beta   90.00
_cell.angle_gamma   90.00
#
_symmetry.space_group_name_H-M   'P 1'
#
loop_
_entity.id
_entity.type
_entity.pdbx_description
1 polymer ?
#
loop_
_entity_poly.entity_id
_entity_poly.type
_entity_poly.pdbx_seq_one_letter_code
_entity_poly.pdbx_strand_id
1 'polypeptide(L)'
;MGPATNPNIAPWLTVRDAQKAVDYYQAAFGALELYRLPADDGSLAVVQLSVGGALFWVQADSNASPSGARTGAVRMILSVDDPDAVFKRAVAAGAAVVAAIHEDYGWRTGRVTDPFGFDWEMGKQL
;
A
#
# COMPACT_ATOMS: atom_id res chain seq x y z
N MET A 1 26.11 22.08 2.66
CA MET A 1 24.73 22.04 3.11
C MET A 1 23.84 21.56 1.97
N GLY A 2 23.02 20.56 2.19
CA GLY A 2 22.12 20.05 1.17
C GLY A 2 20.90 20.94 0.95
N PRO A 3 20.05 20.62 -0.05
CA PRO A 3 18.80 21.35 -0.26
C PRO A 3 17.88 21.23 0.94
N ALA A 4 17.01 22.23 1.10
CA ALA A 4 15.99 22.20 2.14
C ALA A 4 15.04 21.01 1.91
N THR A 5 14.65 20.35 3.00
CA THR A 5 13.71 19.24 2.96
C THR A 5 12.35 19.71 3.44
N ASN A 6 11.33 19.55 2.60
CA ASN A 6 9.96 19.77 3.02
C ASN A 6 9.52 18.60 3.90
N PRO A 7 8.91 18.86 5.06
CA PRO A 7 8.38 17.78 5.88
C PRO A 7 7.38 16.94 5.10
N ASN A 8 7.45 15.63 5.26
CA ASN A 8 6.46 14.70 4.71
C ASN A 8 6.32 13.51 5.66
N ILE A 9 5.24 12.81 5.51
CA ILE A 9 4.99 11.58 6.29
C ILE A 9 4.72 10.49 5.26
N ALA A 10 5.42 9.38 5.38
CA ALA A 10 5.22 8.24 4.51
C ALA A 10 5.05 6.98 5.35
N PRO A 11 4.11 6.08 4.99
CA PRO A 11 3.99 4.78 5.64
C PRO A 11 5.25 3.94 5.46
N TRP A 12 5.55 3.14 6.49
CA TRP A 12 6.58 2.11 6.45
C TRP A 12 5.92 0.79 6.80
N LEU A 13 5.83 -0.11 5.82
CA LEU A 13 5.12 -1.38 5.96
C LEU A 13 6.12 -2.51 6.09
N THR A 14 6.01 -3.30 7.16
CA THR A 14 6.87 -4.46 7.38
C THR A 14 6.13 -5.72 6.97
N VAL A 15 6.72 -6.49 6.06
CA VAL A 15 6.16 -7.72 5.49
C VAL A 15 7.19 -8.83 5.54
N ARG A 16 6.77 -10.08 5.38
CA ARG A 16 7.72 -11.20 5.33
C ARG A 16 8.56 -11.18 4.06
N ASP A 17 7.93 -10.93 2.92
CA ASP A 17 8.55 -11.01 1.61
C ASP A 17 8.29 -9.71 0.85
N ALA A 18 9.29 -8.85 0.82
CA ALA A 18 9.15 -7.54 0.19
C ALA A 18 8.95 -7.64 -1.32
N GLN A 19 9.52 -8.65 -2.00
CA GLN A 19 9.31 -8.80 -3.44
C GLN A 19 7.85 -9.14 -3.76
N LYS A 20 7.23 -10.01 -2.98
CA LYS A 20 5.79 -10.30 -3.12
C LYS A 20 4.95 -9.05 -2.91
N ALA A 21 5.32 -8.21 -1.95
CA ALA A 21 4.63 -6.96 -1.71
C ALA A 21 4.76 -6.01 -2.90
N VAL A 22 5.96 -5.87 -3.46
CA VAL A 22 6.18 -5.06 -4.67
C VAL A 22 5.28 -5.56 -5.80
N ASP A 23 5.29 -6.86 -6.07
CA ASP A 23 4.48 -7.46 -7.14
C ASP A 23 2.99 -7.17 -6.94
N TYR A 24 2.52 -7.32 -5.70
CA TYR A 24 1.12 -7.02 -5.37
C TYR A 24 0.78 -5.54 -5.61
N TYR A 25 1.58 -4.62 -5.05
CA TYR A 25 1.28 -3.18 -5.16
C TYR A 25 1.42 -2.68 -6.60
N GLN A 26 2.29 -3.29 -7.41
CA GLN A 26 2.34 -3.01 -8.84
C GLN A 26 1.05 -3.46 -9.53
N ALA A 27 0.58 -4.66 -9.23
CA ALA A 27 -0.65 -5.20 -9.83
C ALA A 27 -1.90 -4.45 -9.36
N ALA A 28 -1.99 -4.17 -8.05
CA ALA A 28 -3.17 -3.56 -7.43
C ALA A 28 -3.28 -2.07 -7.73
N PHE A 29 -2.18 -1.32 -7.60
CA PHE A 29 -2.19 0.14 -7.61
C PHE A 29 -1.34 0.77 -8.71
N GLY A 30 -0.66 -0.02 -9.51
CA GLY A 30 0.29 0.50 -10.51
C GLY A 30 1.50 1.16 -9.87
N ALA A 31 1.93 0.68 -8.70
CA ALA A 31 3.05 1.26 -7.97
C ALA A 31 4.34 1.22 -8.81
N LEU A 32 5.14 2.28 -8.68
CA LEU A 32 6.46 2.38 -9.29
C LEU A 32 7.52 2.18 -8.21
N GLU A 33 8.54 1.39 -8.52
CA GLU A 33 9.68 1.21 -7.63
C GLU A 33 10.67 2.37 -7.86
N LEU A 34 10.95 3.13 -6.81
CA LEU A 34 11.86 4.29 -6.89
C LEU A 34 13.23 3.99 -6.31
N TYR A 35 13.33 3.09 -5.32
CA TYR A 35 14.55 2.76 -4.62
C TYR A 35 14.49 1.34 -4.12
N ARG A 36 15.62 0.64 -4.19
CA ARG A 36 15.75 -0.75 -3.77
C ARG A 36 17.05 -0.92 -2.99
N LEU A 37 16.96 -1.50 -1.80
CA LEU A 37 18.10 -1.88 -1.00
C LEU A 37 18.11 -3.41 -0.86
N PRO A 38 19.11 -4.11 -1.42
CA PRO A 38 19.21 -5.56 -1.26
C PRO A 38 19.79 -5.91 0.12
N ALA A 39 19.38 -7.05 0.64
CA ALA A 39 20.02 -7.67 1.79
C ALA A 39 21.33 -8.36 1.36
N ASP A 40 22.13 -8.82 2.34
CA ASP A 40 23.42 -9.48 2.07
C ASP A 40 23.29 -10.73 1.21
N ASP A 41 22.17 -11.43 1.30
CA ASP A 41 21.87 -12.63 0.50
C ASP A 41 21.30 -12.30 -0.89
N GLY A 42 21.20 -11.02 -1.25
CA GLY A 42 20.65 -10.57 -2.53
C GLY A 42 19.14 -10.43 -2.58
N SER A 43 18.41 -10.85 -1.54
CA SER A 43 16.97 -10.63 -1.47
C SER A 43 16.65 -9.15 -1.22
N LEU A 44 15.42 -8.76 -1.48
CA LEU A 44 14.98 -7.37 -1.29
C LEU A 44 14.76 -7.09 0.18
N ALA A 45 15.54 -6.16 0.76
CA ALA A 45 15.43 -5.77 2.16
C ALA A 45 14.46 -4.60 2.36
N VAL A 46 14.64 -3.52 1.59
CA VAL A 46 13.82 -2.31 1.67
C VAL A 46 13.55 -1.80 0.27
N VAL A 47 12.35 -1.32 0.03
CA VAL A 47 11.96 -0.70 -1.23
C VAL A 47 11.12 0.53 -0.99
N GLN A 48 11.30 1.56 -1.80
CA GLN A 48 10.41 2.71 -1.85
C GLN A 48 9.52 2.61 -3.07
N LEU A 49 8.23 2.73 -2.86
CA LEU A 49 7.21 2.67 -3.91
C LEU A 49 6.48 4.00 -4.02
N SER A 50 5.98 4.28 -5.21
CA SER A 50 5.15 5.45 -5.50
C SER A 50 3.87 5.04 -6.19
N VAL A 51 2.74 5.53 -5.70
CA VAL A 51 1.44 5.40 -6.38
C VAL A 51 0.96 6.80 -6.71
N GLY A 52 1.06 7.17 -8.00
CA GLY A 52 0.68 8.51 -8.44
C GLY A 52 1.44 9.64 -7.74
N GLY A 53 2.70 9.41 -7.37
CA GLY A 53 3.51 10.37 -6.62
C GLY A 53 3.42 10.24 -5.09
N ALA A 54 2.49 9.44 -4.58
CA ALA A 54 2.38 9.18 -3.14
C ALA A 54 3.37 8.10 -2.74
N LEU A 55 4.21 8.38 -1.76
CA LEU A 55 5.33 7.51 -1.40
C LEU A 55 5.01 6.65 -0.18
N PHE A 56 5.49 5.41 -0.20
CA PHE A 56 5.55 4.56 0.98
C PHE A 56 6.70 3.56 0.86
N TRP A 57 7.07 2.97 2.01
CA TRP A 57 8.20 2.06 2.09
C TRP A 57 7.73 0.66 2.46
N VAL A 58 8.45 -0.34 2.00
CA VAL A 58 8.23 -1.74 2.36
C VAL A 58 9.55 -2.34 2.82
N GLN A 59 9.52 -2.99 3.98
CA GLN A 59 10.66 -3.69 4.56
C GLN A 59 10.36 -5.17 4.69
N ALA A 60 11.34 -6.01 4.35
CA ALA A 60 11.26 -7.44 4.60
C ALA A 60 11.72 -7.77 6.02
N ASP A 61 10.94 -8.58 6.71
CA ASP A 61 11.29 -9.16 8.01
C ASP A 61 10.69 -10.57 8.09
N SER A 62 11.55 -11.58 8.09
CA SER A 62 11.11 -12.98 8.11
C SER A 62 10.29 -13.34 9.35
N ASN A 63 10.37 -12.53 10.41
CA ASN A 63 9.60 -12.71 11.64
C ASN A 63 8.27 -11.95 11.62
N ALA A 64 7.98 -11.18 10.57
CA ALA A 64 6.72 -10.47 10.47
C ALA A 64 5.55 -11.45 10.35
N SER A 65 4.37 -11.05 10.86
CA SER A 65 3.17 -11.84 10.71
C SER A 65 2.81 -12.00 9.23
N PRO A 66 2.58 -13.24 8.73
CA PRO A 66 2.28 -13.46 7.31
C PRO A 66 0.95 -12.84 6.87
N SER A 67 -0.01 -12.73 7.76
CA SER A 67 -1.34 -12.19 7.46
C SER A 67 -1.59 -10.85 8.12
N GLY A 68 -0.60 -10.34 8.87
CA GLY A 68 -0.76 -9.09 9.58
C GLY A 68 -1.98 -9.09 10.48
N ALA A 69 -1.95 -9.81 11.59
CA ALA A 69 -3.01 -9.78 12.59
C ALA A 69 -3.10 -8.36 13.19
N ARG A 70 -3.50 -7.38 12.38
CA ARG A 70 -3.60 -5.98 12.75
C ARG A 70 -5.03 -5.64 13.10
N THR A 71 -5.18 -4.72 14.03
CA THR A 71 -6.49 -4.35 14.59
C THR A 71 -7.18 -3.22 13.80
N GLY A 72 -6.60 -2.78 12.68
CA GLY A 72 -7.17 -1.68 11.92
C GLY A 72 -6.97 -0.30 12.55
N ALA A 73 -5.99 -0.18 13.47
CA ALA A 73 -5.68 1.12 14.10
C ALA A 73 -5.15 2.14 13.10
N VAL A 74 -4.55 1.69 12.01
CA VAL A 74 -4.04 2.55 10.92
C VAL A 74 -4.53 1.99 9.60
N ARG A 75 -5.01 2.86 8.73
CA ARG A 75 -5.29 2.51 7.34
C ARG A 75 -4.76 3.59 6.41
N MET A 76 -4.40 3.18 5.20
CA MET A 76 -3.95 4.11 4.17
C MET A 76 -5.16 4.56 3.36
N ILE A 77 -5.30 5.87 3.20
CA ILE A 77 -6.33 6.46 2.35
C ILE A 77 -5.69 6.79 1.01
N LEU A 78 -6.12 6.09 -0.02
CA LEU A 78 -5.66 6.32 -1.39
C LEU A 78 -6.75 7.10 -2.13
N SER A 79 -6.53 8.40 -2.28
CA SER A 79 -7.45 9.27 -3.01
C SER A 79 -7.16 9.16 -4.50
N VAL A 80 -8.15 8.77 -5.28
CA VAL A 80 -8.01 8.50 -6.71
C VAL A 80 -9.24 9.00 -7.47
N ASP A 81 -9.09 9.22 -8.78
CA ASP A 81 -10.19 9.70 -9.61
C ASP A 81 -11.26 8.62 -9.84
N ASP A 82 -10.86 7.36 -9.89
CA ASP A 82 -11.79 6.23 -10.13
C ASP A 82 -11.60 5.16 -9.06
N PRO A 83 -12.20 5.33 -7.87
CA PRO A 83 -12.07 4.35 -6.79
C PRO A 83 -12.63 2.97 -7.15
N ASP A 84 -13.65 2.89 -8.00
CA ASP A 84 -14.21 1.62 -8.44
C ASP A 84 -13.18 0.78 -9.19
N ALA A 85 -12.44 1.39 -10.13
CA ALA A 85 -11.41 0.69 -10.90
C ALA A 85 -10.25 0.23 -10.02
N VAL A 86 -9.79 1.08 -9.10
CA VAL A 86 -8.69 0.74 -8.20
C VAL A 86 -9.11 -0.36 -7.23
N PHE A 87 -10.31 -0.27 -6.67
CA PHE A 87 -10.87 -1.30 -5.80
C PHE A 87 -10.92 -2.66 -6.51
N LYS A 88 -11.44 -2.68 -7.73
CA LYS A 88 -11.55 -3.90 -8.54
C LYS A 88 -10.16 -4.52 -8.80
N ARG A 89 -9.16 -3.71 -9.13
CA ARG A 89 -7.79 -4.19 -9.35
C ARG A 89 -7.19 -4.76 -8.07
N ALA A 90 -7.38 -4.08 -6.95
CA ALA A 90 -6.84 -4.52 -5.67
C ALA A 90 -7.41 -5.88 -5.27
N VAL A 91 -8.72 -6.08 -5.42
CA VAL A 91 -9.38 -7.35 -5.12
C VAL A 91 -8.91 -8.44 -6.10
N ALA A 92 -8.83 -8.14 -7.38
CA ALA A 92 -8.35 -9.09 -8.39
C ALA A 92 -6.90 -9.53 -8.12
N ALA A 93 -6.08 -8.64 -7.55
CA ALA A 93 -4.70 -8.93 -7.20
C ALA A 93 -4.56 -9.71 -5.87
N GLY A 94 -5.63 -9.84 -5.08
CA GLY A 94 -5.63 -10.68 -3.89
C GLY A 94 -6.10 -10.04 -2.59
N ALA A 95 -6.58 -8.80 -2.60
CA ALA A 95 -7.09 -8.16 -1.40
C ALA A 95 -8.44 -8.74 -0.97
N ALA A 96 -8.68 -8.75 0.34
CA ALA A 96 -9.97 -9.12 0.91
C ALA A 96 -10.85 -7.87 1.05
N VAL A 97 -12.12 -7.99 0.68
CA VAL A 97 -13.08 -6.89 0.79
C VAL A 97 -13.47 -6.68 2.25
N VAL A 98 -13.32 -5.45 2.74
CA VAL A 98 -13.82 -5.02 4.05
C VAL A 98 -15.14 -4.29 3.86
N ALA A 99 -15.20 -3.35 2.92
CA ALA A 99 -16.43 -2.64 2.56
C ALA A 99 -16.44 -2.41 1.05
N ALA A 100 -17.50 -2.83 0.39
CA ALA A 100 -17.68 -2.59 -1.04
C ALA A 100 -17.80 -1.09 -1.31
N ILE A 101 -17.55 -0.70 -2.56
CA ILE A 101 -17.69 0.71 -2.97
C ILE A 101 -19.10 1.20 -2.64
N HIS A 102 -19.17 2.32 -1.97
CA HIS A 102 -20.42 2.98 -1.56
C HIS A 102 -20.20 4.49 -1.45
N GLU A 103 -21.30 5.23 -1.32
CA GLU A 103 -21.24 6.67 -1.13
C GLU A 103 -21.80 7.03 0.24
N ASP A 104 -21.05 7.81 1.00
CA ASP A 104 -21.42 8.23 2.34
C ASP A 104 -20.66 9.50 2.70
N TYR A 105 -21.30 10.39 3.42
CA TYR A 105 -20.68 11.64 3.90
C TYR A 105 -19.96 12.46 2.83
N GLY A 106 -20.44 12.43 1.58
CA GLY A 106 -19.84 13.17 0.47
C GLY A 106 -18.62 12.50 -0.14
N TRP A 107 -18.40 11.21 0.13
CA TRP A 107 -17.31 10.42 -0.44
C TRP A 107 -17.85 9.18 -1.14
N ARG A 108 -17.17 8.79 -2.22
CA ARG A 108 -17.34 7.47 -2.82
C ARG A 108 -16.11 6.65 -2.46
N THR A 109 -16.29 5.56 -1.74
CA THR A 109 -15.17 4.85 -1.12
C THR A 109 -15.43 3.36 -0.97
N GLY A 110 -14.35 2.58 -0.93
CA GLY A 110 -14.36 1.17 -0.58
C GLY A 110 -13.11 0.82 0.20
N ARG A 111 -13.14 -0.27 0.94
CA ARG A 111 -12.04 -0.69 1.80
C ARG A 111 -11.68 -2.13 1.55
N VAL A 112 -10.38 -2.39 1.56
CA VAL A 112 -9.82 -3.75 1.45
C VAL A 112 -8.73 -3.94 2.49
N THR A 113 -8.44 -5.20 2.80
CA THR A 113 -7.22 -5.60 3.50
C THR A 113 -6.34 -6.30 2.47
N ASP A 114 -5.09 -5.83 2.32
CA ASP A 114 -4.17 -6.44 1.38
C ASP A 114 -3.68 -7.80 1.88
N PRO A 115 -2.98 -8.60 1.05
CA PRO A 115 -2.52 -9.93 1.44
C PRO A 115 -1.53 -9.93 2.61
N PHE A 116 -0.98 -8.77 2.97
CA PHE A 116 0.00 -8.62 4.04
C PHE A 116 -0.64 -8.10 5.33
N GLY A 117 -1.96 -7.87 5.33
CA GLY A 117 -2.73 -7.44 6.49
C GLY A 117 -2.88 -5.94 6.67
N PHE A 118 -2.51 -5.14 5.67
CA PHE A 118 -2.68 -3.69 5.74
C PHE A 118 -4.01 -3.26 5.15
N ASP A 119 -4.66 -2.30 5.80
CA ASP A 119 -5.95 -1.77 5.37
C ASP A 119 -5.77 -0.58 4.44
N TRP A 120 -6.49 -0.61 3.32
CA TRP A 120 -6.51 0.44 2.31
C TRP A 120 -7.93 0.88 2.03
N GLU A 121 -8.12 2.18 1.94
CA GLU A 121 -9.39 2.78 1.53
C GLU A 121 -9.16 3.54 0.23
N MET A 122 -9.89 3.18 -0.82
CA MET A 122 -9.85 3.89 -2.10
C MET A 122 -11.02 4.84 -2.13
N GLY A 123 -10.75 6.13 -2.29
CA GLY A 123 -11.82 7.11 -2.19
C GLY A 123 -11.68 8.31 -3.09
N LYS A 124 -12.82 8.96 -3.30
CA LYS A 124 -12.92 10.21 -4.02
C LYS A 124 -13.97 11.08 -3.35
N GLN A 125 -13.61 12.31 -3.08
CA GLN A 125 -14.57 13.30 -2.58
C GLN A 125 -15.53 13.69 -3.70
N LEU A 126 -16.82 13.65 -3.41
CA LEU A 126 -17.88 13.99 -4.35
C LEU A 126 -18.13 15.50 -4.40
#